data_e08e148c3f357036f452fe4384b5278b
#
_entry.id   e08e148c3f357036f452fe4384b5278b
#
_cell.length_a   1.000
_cell.length_b   1.000
_cell.length_c   1.000
_cell.angle_alpha   90.00
_cell.angle_beta   90.00
_cell.angle_gamma   90.00
#
_symmetry.space_group_name_H-M   'P 1'
#
loop_
_entity.id
_entity.type
_entity.pdbx_description
1 polymer ?
#
loop_
_entity_poly.entity_id
_entity_poly.type
_entity_poly.pdbx_seq_one_letter_code
_entity_poly.pdbx_strand_id
1 'polypeptide(L)'
;MVKSFIFAFKQVLPVFFPYLFIGIAFGVLMDEAGYSAGWSFLSGVFIYAGSMQIVLVSLLTAGASLGTIALMTFFVNARHIFYGIAFIDQFRKMGRRYPYMVLTLTDEVYSILCSITYPDEVDIRKTDFYITLILHLVWILSCVAGALFGQLLPYDLAGIEFSATAFFITVCMNQWEVMDSHLPAITGLTSALVFYFILGPSQFILPALTVSVLVLMMMKAKSNNQKKSGVPELEAGLAGQTEEISHEY
;
A
#
# COMPACT_ATOMS: atom_id res chain seq x y z
N MET A 1 -16.19 12.94 21.75
CA MET A 1 -16.17 11.55 21.25
C MET A 1 -17.07 11.38 20.03
N VAL A 2 -18.36 11.71 20.13
CA VAL A 2 -19.32 11.50 19.02
C VAL A 2 -18.95 12.29 17.77
N LYS A 3 -18.56 13.56 17.88
CA LYS A 3 -18.15 14.40 16.73
C LYS A 3 -16.96 13.79 15.96
N SER A 4 -15.91 13.35 16.66
CA SER A 4 -14.71 12.72 16.03
C SER A 4 -15.05 11.40 15.34
N PHE A 5 -15.98 10.61 15.89
CA PHE A 5 -16.43 9.36 15.28
C PHE A 5 -17.24 9.62 13.99
N ILE A 6 -18.21 10.53 14.05
CA ILE A 6 -19.03 10.87 12.88
C ILE A 6 -18.16 11.46 11.76
N PHE A 7 -17.19 12.29 12.12
CA PHE A 7 -16.27 12.86 11.16
C PHE A 7 -15.37 11.77 10.54
N ALA A 8 -14.80 10.88 11.34
CA ALA A 8 -14.03 9.74 10.86
C ALA A 8 -14.82 8.86 9.89
N PHE A 9 -16.08 8.54 10.23
CA PHE A 9 -16.96 7.74 9.37
C PHE A 9 -17.18 8.39 7.99
N LYS A 10 -17.40 9.72 7.96
CA LYS A 10 -17.54 10.46 6.70
C LYS A 10 -16.29 10.40 5.84
N GLN A 11 -15.10 10.46 6.44
CA GLN A 11 -13.81 10.37 5.72
C GLN A 11 -13.56 8.97 5.14
N VAL A 12 -14.04 7.93 5.81
CA VAL A 12 -13.90 6.53 5.36
C VAL A 12 -14.87 6.20 4.21
N LEU A 13 -16.01 6.89 4.12
CA LEU A 13 -17.10 6.55 3.20
C LEU A 13 -16.69 6.37 1.72
N PRO A 14 -15.82 7.22 1.12
CA PRO A 14 -15.37 7.04 -0.27
C PRO A 14 -14.58 5.73 -0.49
N VAL A 15 -13.84 5.29 0.53
CA VAL A 15 -12.99 4.08 0.48
C VAL A 15 -13.74 2.83 0.93
N PHE A 16 -14.84 3.00 1.65
CA PHE A 16 -15.63 1.92 2.27
C PHE A 16 -16.06 0.85 1.26
N PHE A 17 -16.70 1.25 0.18
CA PHE A 17 -17.23 0.30 -0.80
C PHE A 17 -16.13 -0.45 -1.58
N PRO A 18 -15.13 0.23 -2.17
CA PRO A 18 -14.00 -0.47 -2.79
C PRO A 18 -13.34 -1.46 -1.83
N TYR A 19 -13.14 -1.06 -0.57
CA TYR A 19 -12.48 -1.88 0.44
C TYR A 19 -13.31 -3.10 0.83
N LEU A 20 -14.62 -2.94 0.96
CA LEU A 20 -15.58 -4.02 1.19
C LEU A 20 -15.52 -5.06 0.08
N PHE A 21 -15.58 -4.64 -1.19
CA PHE A 21 -15.57 -5.55 -2.34
C PHE A 21 -14.26 -6.30 -2.48
N ILE A 22 -13.12 -5.63 -2.28
CA ILE A 22 -11.81 -6.28 -2.33
C ILE A 22 -11.66 -7.31 -1.21
N GLY A 23 -12.12 -6.99 0.00
CA GLY A 23 -12.10 -7.92 1.12
C GLY A 23 -12.99 -9.15 0.89
N ILE A 24 -14.19 -8.97 0.31
CA ILE A 24 -15.05 -10.08 -0.10
C ILE A 24 -14.34 -10.95 -1.15
N ALA A 25 -13.75 -10.35 -2.18
CA ALA A 25 -13.01 -11.08 -3.21
C ALA A 25 -11.85 -11.89 -2.60
N PHE A 26 -11.08 -11.30 -1.68
CA PHE A 26 -10.04 -12.04 -0.94
C PHE A 26 -10.60 -13.21 -0.16
N GLY A 27 -11.73 -13.03 0.54
CA GLY A 27 -12.37 -14.10 1.30
C GLY A 27 -12.80 -15.27 0.42
N VAL A 28 -13.36 -14.99 -0.76
CA VAL A 28 -13.73 -16.02 -1.74
C VAL A 28 -12.49 -16.73 -2.27
N LEU A 29 -11.42 -16.02 -2.63
CA LEU A 29 -10.15 -16.63 -3.05
C LEU A 29 -9.55 -17.54 -1.97
N MET A 30 -9.69 -17.21 -0.70
CA MET A 30 -9.26 -18.07 0.41
C MET A 30 -10.07 -19.36 0.48
N ASP A 31 -11.37 -19.28 0.27
CA ASP A 31 -12.25 -20.45 0.25
C ASP A 31 -11.95 -21.37 -0.94
N GLU A 32 -11.77 -20.81 -2.15
CA GLU A 32 -11.32 -21.55 -3.34
C GLU A 32 -9.97 -22.24 -3.14
N ALA A 33 -9.06 -21.60 -2.41
CA ALA A 33 -7.77 -22.19 -2.04
C ALA A 33 -7.88 -23.27 -0.96
N GLY A 34 -9.09 -23.59 -0.47
CA GLY A 34 -9.37 -24.60 0.55
C GLY A 34 -9.18 -24.13 1.98
N TYR A 35 -9.09 -22.82 2.22
CA TYR A 35 -8.95 -22.23 3.55
C TYR A 35 -10.30 -21.80 4.12
N SER A 36 -10.62 -22.22 5.32
CA SER A 36 -11.89 -21.86 6.00
C SER A 36 -11.99 -20.37 6.33
N ALA A 37 -13.23 -19.89 6.59
CA ALA A 37 -13.49 -18.51 7.04
C ALA A 37 -12.69 -18.11 8.29
N GLY A 38 -12.29 -19.08 9.13
CA GLY A 38 -11.41 -18.85 10.28
C GLY A 38 -10.01 -18.34 9.87
N TRP A 39 -9.45 -18.87 8.80
CA TRP A 39 -8.18 -18.40 8.24
C TRP A 39 -8.31 -17.04 7.60
N SER A 40 -9.42 -16.75 6.93
CA SER A 40 -9.73 -15.41 6.40
C SER A 40 -9.85 -14.38 7.51
N PHE A 41 -10.51 -14.74 8.63
CA PHE A 41 -10.56 -13.89 9.83
C PHE A 41 -9.18 -13.62 10.41
N LEU A 42 -8.36 -14.66 10.66
CA LEU A 42 -7.01 -14.52 11.22
C LEU A 42 -6.11 -13.67 10.32
N SER A 43 -6.19 -13.90 9.01
CA SER A 43 -5.46 -13.11 8.01
C SER A 43 -5.90 -11.65 8.02
N GLY A 44 -7.20 -11.37 8.09
CA GLY A 44 -7.71 -10.00 8.19
C GLY A 44 -7.26 -9.27 9.46
N VAL A 45 -7.18 -9.98 10.59
CA VAL A 45 -6.76 -9.40 11.88
C VAL A 45 -5.25 -9.18 11.96
N PHE A 46 -4.43 -10.16 11.55
CA PHE A 46 -3.00 -10.17 11.84
C PHE A 46 -2.11 -9.76 10.66
N ILE A 47 -2.53 -10.03 9.42
CA ILE A 47 -1.76 -9.65 8.24
C ILE A 47 -2.17 -8.26 7.78
N TYR A 48 -3.47 -8.02 7.62
CA TYR A 48 -4.06 -6.72 7.26
C TYR A 48 -3.28 -5.94 6.20
N ALA A 49 -2.94 -6.59 5.11
CA ALA A 49 -2.17 -6.05 3.99
C ALA A 49 -2.78 -6.54 2.68
N GLY A 50 -3.86 -5.89 2.22
CA GLY A 50 -4.74 -6.34 1.14
C GLY A 50 -4.03 -6.92 -0.07
N SER A 51 -3.11 -6.17 -0.69
CA SER A 51 -2.34 -6.65 -1.84
C SER A 51 -1.46 -7.85 -1.51
N MET A 52 -0.81 -7.87 -0.33
CA MET A 52 -0.01 -9.02 0.08
C MET A 52 -0.87 -10.23 0.39
N GLN A 53 -2.06 -10.06 0.95
CA GLN A 53 -2.98 -11.16 1.24
C GLN A 53 -3.43 -11.86 -0.05
N ILE A 54 -3.72 -11.12 -1.13
CA ILE A 54 -4.07 -11.68 -2.43
C ILE A 54 -2.86 -12.44 -3.04
N VAL A 55 -1.67 -11.86 -2.98
CA VAL A 55 -0.43 -12.53 -3.39
C VAL A 55 -0.18 -13.79 -2.57
N LEU A 56 -0.46 -13.74 -1.26
CA LEU A 56 -0.29 -14.88 -0.36
C LEU A 56 -1.16 -16.07 -0.77
N VAL A 57 -2.42 -15.86 -1.15
CA VAL A 57 -3.27 -16.94 -1.66
C VAL A 57 -2.61 -17.62 -2.86
N SER A 58 -2.15 -16.85 -3.84
CA SER A 58 -1.46 -17.38 -5.03
C SER A 58 -0.18 -18.15 -4.69
N LEU A 59 0.59 -17.67 -3.69
CA LEU A 59 1.80 -18.35 -3.24
C LEU A 59 1.50 -19.67 -2.49
N LEU A 60 0.43 -19.68 -1.69
CA LEU A 60 -0.01 -20.88 -0.96
C LEU A 60 -0.53 -21.96 -1.92
N THR A 61 -1.34 -21.58 -2.90
CA THR A 61 -1.84 -22.53 -3.93
C THR A 61 -0.74 -23.07 -4.81
N ALA A 62 0.29 -22.27 -5.09
CA ALA A 62 1.48 -22.71 -5.83
C ALA A 62 2.45 -23.56 -5.00
N GLY A 63 2.21 -23.79 -3.71
CA GLY A 63 3.10 -24.52 -2.82
C GLY A 63 4.44 -23.83 -2.59
N ALA A 64 4.49 -22.50 -2.60
CA ALA A 64 5.71 -21.73 -2.44
C ALA A 64 6.38 -21.97 -1.10
N SER A 65 7.73 -21.96 -1.09
CA SER A 65 8.51 -22.12 0.14
C SER A 65 8.30 -20.94 1.10
N LEU A 66 8.45 -21.17 2.42
CA LEU A 66 8.37 -20.11 3.42
C LEU A 66 9.38 -18.98 3.15
N GLY A 67 10.57 -19.30 2.62
CA GLY A 67 11.55 -18.29 2.23
C GLY A 67 11.04 -17.39 1.09
N THR A 68 10.38 -17.96 0.09
CA THR A 68 9.75 -17.23 -1.00
C THR A 68 8.63 -16.32 -0.48
N ILE A 69 7.77 -16.85 0.40
CA ILE A 69 6.67 -16.07 1.01
C ILE A 69 7.26 -14.91 1.83
N ALA A 70 8.29 -15.14 2.64
CA ALA A 70 8.91 -14.09 3.44
C ALA A 70 9.53 -12.97 2.58
N LEU A 71 10.24 -13.33 1.51
CA LEU A 71 10.83 -12.37 0.58
C LEU A 71 9.75 -11.56 -0.13
N MET A 72 8.70 -12.21 -0.65
CA MET A 72 7.58 -11.53 -1.29
C MET A 72 6.86 -10.58 -0.32
N THR A 73 6.62 -11.03 0.92
CA THR A 73 6.03 -10.21 1.97
C THR A 73 6.88 -8.97 2.23
N PHE A 74 8.18 -9.12 2.34
CA PHE A 74 9.09 -7.99 2.55
C PHE A 74 9.01 -6.99 1.40
N PHE A 75 9.12 -7.44 0.15
CA PHE A 75 9.12 -6.54 -1.01
C PHE A 75 7.77 -5.85 -1.21
N VAL A 76 6.67 -6.58 -1.15
CA VAL A 76 5.32 -6.01 -1.35
C VAL A 76 4.98 -5.01 -0.25
N ASN A 77 5.37 -5.30 1.01
CA ASN A 77 5.06 -4.46 2.16
C ASN A 77 6.15 -3.42 2.49
N ALA A 78 7.27 -3.37 1.78
CA ALA A 78 8.34 -2.40 2.02
C ALA A 78 7.85 -0.93 2.03
N ARG A 79 6.82 -0.62 1.28
CA ARG A 79 6.17 0.71 1.25
C ARG A 79 5.62 1.14 2.61
N HIS A 80 5.17 0.22 3.46
CA HIS A 80 4.66 0.55 4.81
C HIS A 80 5.73 1.16 5.72
N ILE A 81 7.02 0.90 5.47
CA ILE A 81 8.13 1.55 6.18
C ILE A 81 8.09 3.06 5.96
N PHE A 82 7.86 3.50 4.72
CA PHE A 82 7.78 4.92 4.38
C PHE A 82 6.53 5.58 4.97
N TYR A 83 5.40 4.88 4.99
CA TYR A 83 4.18 5.36 5.64
C TYR A 83 4.38 5.55 7.14
N GLY A 84 5.03 4.59 7.79
CA GLY A 84 5.35 4.65 9.21
C GLY A 84 6.24 5.85 9.55
N ILE A 85 7.22 6.17 8.72
CA ILE A 85 8.11 7.33 8.91
C ILE A 85 7.30 8.64 8.85
N ALA A 86 6.35 8.77 7.90
CA ALA A 86 5.56 9.99 7.73
C ALA A 86 4.67 10.30 8.97
N PHE A 87 4.19 9.27 9.66
CA PHE A 87 3.26 9.42 10.79
C PHE A 87 3.86 9.13 12.17
N ILE A 88 5.18 8.89 12.28
CA ILE A 88 5.82 8.46 13.53
C ILE A 88 5.58 9.45 14.68
N ASP A 89 5.72 10.75 14.44
CA ASP A 89 5.55 11.77 15.47
C ASP A 89 4.09 11.96 15.90
N GLN A 90 3.16 11.78 14.97
CA GLN A 90 1.72 11.85 15.23
C GLN A 90 1.26 10.65 16.06
N PHE A 91 1.67 9.44 15.68
CA PHE A 91 1.26 8.21 16.34
C PHE A 91 1.92 8.02 17.71
N ARG A 92 3.17 8.47 17.90
CA ARG A 92 3.82 8.47 19.24
C ARG A 92 3.00 9.22 20.30
N LYS A 93 2.26 10.26 19.90
CA LYS A 93 1.38 11.02 20.79
C LYS A 93 0.12 10.26 21.21
N MET A 94 -0.16 9.09 20.64
CA MET A 94 -1.37 8.29 20.91
C MET A 94 -1.22 7.33 22.11
N GLY A 95 -0.03 7.25 22.72
CA GLY A 95 0.23 6.46 23.92
C GLY A 95 -0.04 4.96 23.69
N ARG A 96 -0.94 4.35 24.46
CA ARG A 96 -1.25 2.91 24.37
C ARG A 96 -1.80 2.46 23.00
N ARG A 97 -2.30 3.38 22.17
CA ARG A 97 -2.82 3.07 20.84
C ARG A 97 -1.73 3.03 19.77
N TYR A 98 -0.52 3.51 20.10
CA TYR A 98 0.61 3.59 19.17
C TYR A 98 0.88 2.27 18.41
N PRO A 99 1.05 1.11 19.08
CA PRO A 99 1.34 -0.14 18.38
C PRO A 99 0.23 -0.53 17.37
N TYR A 100 -1.03 -0.32 17.75
CA TYR A 100 -2.16 -0.58 16.87
C TYR A 100 -2.13 0.31 15.63
N MET A 101 -1.91 1.61 15.78
CA MET A 101 -1.85 2.56 14.68
C MET A 101 -0.72 2.23 13.68
N VAL A 102 0.43 1.78 14.18
CA VAL A 102 1.57 1.40 13.34
C VAL A 102 1.28 0.09 12.58
N LEU A 103 0.71 -0.91 13.25
CA LEU A 103 0.41 -2.20 12.65
C LEU A 103 -0.73 -2.14 11.63
N THR A 104 -1.64 -1.19 11.77
CA THR A 104 -2.84 -1.07 10.92
C THR A 104 -2.76 0.09 9.92
N LEU A 105 -1.57 0.63 9.66
CA LEU A 105 -1.33 1.69 8.68
C LEU A 105 -1.23 1.09 7.27
N THR A 106 -2.35 0.96 6.59
CA THR A 106 -2.45 0.51 5.18
C THR A 106 -2.38 1.68 4.21
N ASP A 107 -2.38 1.38 2.89
CA ASP A 107 -2.39 2.39 1.83
C ASP A 107 -3.60 3.33 1.95
N GLU A 108 -4.76 2.78 2.27
CA GLU A 108 -6.03 3.50 2.37
C GLU A 108 -6.03 4.39 3.62
N VAL A 109 -5.58 3.87 4.76
CA VAL A 109 -5.43 4.66 5.99
C VAL A 109 -4.46 5.81 5.74
N TYR A 110 -3.29 5.52 5.14
CA TYR A 110 -2.29 6.52 4.79
C TYR A 110 -2.88 7.61 3.88
N SER A 111 -3.57 7.23 2.82
CA SER A 111 -4.18 8.16 1.86
C SER A 111 -5.19 9.10 2.53
N ILE A 112 -6.08 8.57 3.38
CA ILE A 112 -7.04 9.39 4.11
C ILE A 112 -6.33 10.34 5.07
N LEU A 113 -5.37 9.85 5.88
CA LEU A 113 -4.67 10.67 6.86
C LEU A 113 -3.82 11.78 6.23
N CYS A 114 -3.32 11.58 4.99
CA CYS A 114 -2.61 12.61 4.23
C CYS A 114 -3.52 13.68 3.63
N SER A 115 -4.77 13.34 3.30
CA SER A 115 -5.71 14.23 2.60
C SER A 115 -6.68 14.96 3.52
N ILE A 116 -6.80 14.51 4.78
CA ILE A 116 -7.80 15.02 5.72
C ILE A 116 -7.45 16.41 6.25
N THR A 117 -8.44 17.31 6.24
CA THR A 117 -8.39 18.59 6.95
C THR A 117 -9.26 18.50 8.20
N TYR A 118 -8.66 18.66 9.38
CA TYR A 118 -9.35 18.51 10.65
C TYR A 118 -10.06 19.81 11.06
N PRO A 119 -11.39 19.78 11.30
CA PRO A 119 -12.07 20.89 11.94
C PRO A 119 -11.62 21.07 13.39
N ASP A 120 -11.64 22.31 13.90
CA ASP A 120 -11.24 22.64 15.29
C ASP A 120 -12.03 21.89 16.37
N GLU A 121 -13.23 21.42 16.03
CA GLU A 121 -14.15 20.75 16.97
C GLU A 121 -13.85 19.26 17.18
N VAL A 122 -12.92 18.66 16.42
CA VAL A 122 -12.59 17.23 16.51
C VAL A 122 -11.21 16.99 17.11
N ASP A 123 -11.10 15.92 17.88
CA ASP A 123 -9.82 15.46 18.42
C ASP A 123 -9.11 14.62 17.37
N ILE A 124 -7.99 15.12 16.84
CA ILE A 124 -7.18 14.47 15.80
C ILE A 124 -6.85 13.03 16.16
N ARG A 125 -6.32 12.79 17.35
CA ARG A 125 -5.90 11.45 17.80
C ARG A 125 -7.05 10.44 17.87
N LYS A 126 -8.25 10.91 18.24
CA LYS A 126 -9.44 10.05 18.27
C LYS A 126 -9.95 9.81 16.86
N THR A 127 -9.92 10.82 16.01
CA THR A 127 -10.37 10.73 14.63
C THR A 127 -9.52 9.72 13.85
N ASP A 128 -8.18 9.83 13.92
CA ASP A 128 -7.27 8.89 13.28
C ASP A 128 -7.48 7.45 13.75
N PHE A 129 -7.63 7.29 15.06
CA PHE A 129 -7.90 5.97 15.62
C PHE A 129 -9.23 5.39 15.11
N TYR A 130 -10.30 6.21 15.00
CA TYR A 130 -11.58 5.74 14.48
C TYR A 130 -11.52 5.44 12.98
N ILE A 131 -10.82 6.25 12.17
CA ILE A 131 -10.60 5.97 10.74
C ILE A 131 -9.95 4.58 10.60
N THR A 132 -8.85 4.36 11.28
CA THR A 132 -8.08 3.11 11.24
C THR A 132 -8.91 1.92 11.74
N LEU A 133 -9.64 2.10 12.86
CA LEU A 133 -10.48 1.04 13.43
C LEU A 133 -11.63 0.65 12.50
N ILE A 134 -12.32 1.63 11.92
CA ILE A 134 -13.44 1.37 11.00
C ILE A 134 -12.95 0.59 9.79
N LEU A 135 -11.87 1.02 9.14
CA LEU A 135 -11.30 0.33 7.97
C LEU A 135 -10.86 -1.09 8.33
N HIS A 136 -10.19 -1.27 9.47
CA HIS A 136 -9.76 -2.60 9.91
C HIS A 136 -10.95 -3.54 10.15
N LEU A 137 -12.00 -3.05 10.81
CA LEU A 137 -13.21 -3.85 11.02
C LEU A 137 -13.93 -4.16 9.70
N VAL A 138 -14.05 -3.21 8.80
CA VAL A 138 -14.63 -3.44 7.47
C VAL A 138 -13.86 -4.51 6.73
N TRP A 139 -12.53 -4.47 6.74
CA TRP A 139 -11.68 -5.46 6.11
C TRP A 139 -11.91 -6.86 6.68
N ILE A 140 -11.82 -7.01 8.01
CA ILE A 140 -12.04 -8.31 8.67
C ILE A 140 -13.40 -8.89 8.32
N LEU A 141 -14.45 -8.06 8.45
CA LEU A 141 -15.83 -8.51 8.19
C LEU A 141 -16.04 -8.87 6.72
N SER A 142 -15.47 -8.11 5.79
CA SER A 142 -15.56 -8.42 4.36
C SER A 142 -14.82 -9.69 3.98
N CYS A 143 -13.62 -9.93 4.53
CA CYS A 143 -12.86 -11.16 4.31
C CYS A 143 -13.64 -12.39 4.81
N VAL A 144 -14.24 -12.31 5.99
CA VAL A 144 -15.05 -13.40 6.55
C VAL A 144 -16.33 -13.61 5.74
N ALA A 145 -17.02 -12.51 5.39
CA ALA A 145 -18.23 -12.59 4.56
C ALA A 145 -17.92 -13.24 3.20
N GLY A 146 -16.82 -12.85 2.55
CA GLY A 146 -16.38 -13.44 1.29
C GLY A 146 -16.14 -14.94 1.40
N ALA A 147 -15.42 -15.40 2.44
CA ALA A 147 -15.17 -16.82 2.65
C ALA A 147 -16.45 -17.61 2.96
N LEU A 148 -17.43 -17.02 3.65
CA LEU A 148 -18.72 -17.65 3.88
C LEU A 148 -19.59 -17.67 2.62
N PHE A 149 -19.56 -16.61 1.81
CA PHE A 149 -20.26 -16.57 0.53
C PHE A 149 -19.69 -17.60 -0.47
N GLY A 150 -18.36 -17.78 -0.51
CA GLY A 150 -17.71 -18.81 -1.32
C GLY A 150 -18.30 -20.19 -1.06
N GLN A 151 -18.48 -20.55 0.21
CA GLN A 151 -19.07 -21.85 0.63
C GLN A 151 -20.55 -22.04 0.24
N LEU A 152 -21.28 -20.94 0.06
CA LEU A 152 -22.71 -20.97 -0.23
C LEU A 152 -23.01 -20.96 -1.74
N LEU A 153 -22.04 -20.57 -2.56
CA LEU A 153 -22.23 -20.48 -4.02
C LEU A 153 -21.88 -21.82 -4.67
N PRO A 154 -22.86 -22.53 -5.27
CA PRO A 154 -22.61 -23.81 -5.91
C PRO A 154 -22.04 -23.69 -7.34
N TYR A 155 -21.47 -22.56 -7.69
CA TYR A 155 -21.02 -22.22 -9.04
C TYR A 155 -19.52 -22.37 -9.20
N ASP A 156 -19.11 -22.77 -10.41
CA ASP A 156 -17.74 -22.68 -10.88
C ASP A 156 -17.28 -21.21 -10.81
N LEU A 157 -16.37 -20.93 -9.88
CA LEU A 157 -15.92 -19.59 -9.56
C LEU A 157 -14.78 -19.11 -10.49
N ALA A 158 -14.63 -19.74 -11.65
CA ALA A 158 -13.58 -19.44 -12.66
C ALA A 158 -13.43 -17.92 -12.99
N GLY A 159 -14.50 -17.13 -12.78
CA GLY A 159 -14.44 -15.66 -12.89
C GLY A 159 -13.80 -14.94 -11.70
N ILE A 160 -13.69 -15.58 -10.54
CA ILE A 160 -13.16 -14.96 -9.33
C ILE A 160 -11.63 -14.90 -9.34
N GLU A 161 -10.95 -15.87 -9.97
CA GLU A 161 -9.51 -15.79 -10.23
C GLU A 161 -9.14 -14.50 -10.98
N PHE A 162 -10.03 -14.03 -11.86
CA PHE A 162 -9.87 -12.76 -12.56
C PHE A 162 -9.99 -11.55 -11.62
N SER A 163 -10.65 -11.67 -10.48
CA SER A 163 -10.81 -10.57 -9.50
C SER A 163 -9.47 -10.09 -8.95
N ALA A 164 -8.54 -11.00 -8.69
CA ALA A 164 -7.19 -10.65 -8.26
C ALA A 164 -6.45 -9.86 -9.37
N THR A 165 -6.55 -10.33 -10.61
CA THR A 165 -5.96 -9.65 -11.79
C THR A 165 -6.59 -8.27 -11.99
N ALA A 166 -7.92 -8.17 -11.94
CA ALA A 166 -8.65 -6.90 -12.05
C ALA A 166 -8.27 -5.91 -10.94
N PHE A 167 -8.11 -6.40 -9.72
CA PHE A 167 -7.63 -5.58 -8.60
C PHE A 167 -6.25 -4.98 -8.88
N PHE A 168 -5.28 -5.79 -9.28
CA PHE A 168 -3.94 -5.30 -9.57
C PHE A 168 -3.91 -4.35 -10.77
N ILE A 169 -4.72 -4.59 -11.81
CA ILE A 169 -4.88 -3.66 -12.94
C ILE A 169 -5.43 -2.32 -12.43
N THR A 170 -6.46 -2.33 -11.59
CA THR A 170 -7.05 -1.12 -11.02
C THR A 170 -6.03 -0.35 -10.17
N VAL A 171 -5.24 -1.04 -9.35
CA VAL A 171 -4.16 -0.42 -8.57
C VAL A 171 -3.13 0.22 -9.49
N CYS A 172 -2.72 -0.46 -10.57
CA CYS A 172 -1.79 0.08 -11.55
C CYS A 172 -2.35 1.33 -12.26
N MET A 173 -3.64 1.31 -12.64
CA MET A 173 -4.30 2.45 -13.27
C MET A 173 -4.36 3.65 -12.34
N ASN A 174 -4.79 3.46 -11.09
CA ASN A 174 -4.83 4.52 -10.09
C ASN A 174 -3.44 5.11 -9.82
N GLN A 175 -2.42 4.27 -9.72
CA GLN A 175 -1.04 4.74 -9.54
C GLN A 175 -0.54 5.49 -10.77
N TRP A 176 -0.92 5.06 -11.97
CA TRP A 176 -0.58 5.76 -13.21
C TRP A 176 -1.15 7.17 -13.28
N GLU A 177 -2.40 7.37 -12.82
CA GLU A 177 -3.04 8.68 -12.82
C GLU A 177 -2.47 9.64 -11.76
N VAL A 178 -2.05 9.11 -10.60
CA VAL A 178 -1.62 9.93 -9.45
C VAL A 178 -0.12 10.26 -9.48
N MET A 179 0.70 9.45 -10.16
CA MET A 179 2.16 9.64 -10.14
C MET A 179 2.65 10.57 -11.24
N ASP A 180 3.45 11.57 -10.89
CA ASP A 180 4.13 12.48 -11.83
C ASP A 180 5.12 11.75 -12.77
N SER A 181 5.60 10.57 -12.39
CA SER A 181 6.54 9.77 -13.18
C SER A 181 6.07 8.34 -13.34
N HIS A 182 5.94 7.89 -14.57
CA HIS A 182 5.56 6.52 -14.92
C HIS A 182 6.76 5.54 -14.95
N LEU A 183 7.97 6.02 -14.70
CA LEU A 183 9.18 5.21 -14.69
C LEU A 183 9.10 3.97 -13.78
N PRO A 184 8.54 4.04 -12.55
CA PRO A 184 8.41 2.85 -11.73
C PRO A 184 7.53 1.76 -12.35
N ALA A 185 6.40 2.14 -12.94
CA ALA A 185 5.49 1.21 -13.57
C ALA A 185 6.13 0.56 -14.81
N ILE A 186 6.78 1.36 -15.66
CA ILE A 186 7.48 0.87 -16.86
C ILE A 186 8.64 -0.05 -16.46
N THR A 187 9.42 0.31 -15.45
CA THR A 187 10.55 -0.51 -14.96
C THR A 187 10.04 -1.84 -14.40
N GLY A 188 8.95 -1.83 -13.63
CA GLY A 188 8.33 -3.03 -13.10
C GLY A 188 7.82 -3.95 -14.21
N LEU A 189 7.07 -3.40 -15.17
CA LEU A 189 6.51 -4.16 -16.29
C LEU A 189 7.62 -4.76 -17.18
N THR A 190 8.62 -3.98 -17.55
CA THR A 190 9.74 -4.46 -18.39
C THR A 190 10.54 -5.54 -17.69
N SER A 191 10.87 -5.37 -16.40
CA SER A 191 11.53 -6.40 -15.61
C SER A 191 10.70 -7.67 -15.53
N ALA A 192 9.39 -7.57 -15.27
CA ALA A 192 8.50 -8.71 -15.21
C ALA A 192 8.47 -9.48 -16.53
N LEU A 193 8.32 -8.81 -17.66
CA LEU A 193 8.33 -9.42 -18.98
C LEU A 193 9.67 -10.12 -19.28
N VAL A 194 10.78 -9.43 -19.05
CA VAL A 194 12.13 -10.01 -19.31
C VAL A 194 12.33 -11.29 -18.51
N PHE A 195 12.07 -11.27 -17.20
CA PHE A 195 12.25 -12.44 -16.36
C PHE A 195 11.22 -13.54 -16.61
N TYR A 196 9.98 -13.18 -17.03
CA TYR A 196 8.99 -14.16 -17.44
C TYR A 196 9.45 -14.98 -18.64
N PHE A 197 10.05 -14.34 -19.64
CA PHE A 197 10.58 -15.04 -20.83
C PHE A 197 11.86 -15.84 -20.54
N ILE A 198 12.68 -15.40 -19.57
CA ILE A 198 13.95 -16.08 -19.25
C ILE A 198 13.74 -17.27 -18.27
N LEU A 199 12.94 -17.09 -17.22
CA LEU A 199 12.79 -18.04 -16.12
C LEU A 199 11.44 -18.79 -16.12
N GLY A 200 10.51 -18.37 -16.97
CA GLY A 200 9.17 -18.94 -17.05
C GLY A 200 8.23 -18.49 -15.92
N PRO A 201 6.93 -18.90 -15.98
CA PRO A 201 5.87 -18.37 -15.13
C PRO A 201 6.04 -18.66 -13.63
N SER A 202 6.80 -19.69 -13.25
CA SER A 202 6.92 -20.13 -11.85
C SER A 202 7.96 -19.35 -11.02
N GLN A 203 8.96 -18.73 -11.66
CA GLN A 203 10.13 -18.21 -10.95
C GLN A 203 10.49 -16.75 -11.29
N PHE A 204 9.76 -16.10 -12.19
CA PHE A 204 10.10 -14.75 -12.66
C PHE A 204 9.85 -13.64 -11.63
N ILE A 205 8.91 -13.81 -10.72
CA ILE A 205 8.39 -12.74 -9.87
C ILE A 205 9.49 -12.16 -8.96
N LEU A 206 10.22 -13.01 -8.24
CA LEU A 206 11.27 -12.56 -7.30
C LEU A 206 12.43 -11.83 -8.00
N PRO A 207 13.04 -12.37 -9.07
CA PRO A 207 14.09 -11.68 -9.80
C PRO A 207 13.61 -10.37 -10.43
N ALA A 208 12.42 -10.38 -11.03
CA ALA A 208 11.84 -9.18 -11.63
C ALA A 208 11.65 -8.05 -10.61
N LEU A 209 11.09 -8.38 -9.46
CA LEU A 209 10.84 -7.41 -8.39
C LEU A 209 12.14 -6.89 -7.79
N THR A 210 13.12 -7.78 -7.55
CA THR A 210 14.43 -7.40 -7.03
C THR A 210 15.14 -6.42 -7.97
N VAL A 211 15.20 -6.75 -9.26
CA VAL A 211 15.85 -5.89 -10.27
C VAL A 211 15.11 -4.57 -10.41
N SER A 212 13.76 -4.57 -10.44
CA SER A 212 12.98 -3.34 -10.49
C SER A 212 13.31 -2.41 -9.32
N VAL A 213 13.33 -2.93 -8.09
CA VAL A 213 13.65 -2.15 -6.89
C VAL A 213 15.07 -1.59 -6.96
N LEU A 214 16.06 -2.40 -7.34
CA LEU A 214 17.46 -1.98 -7.47
C LEU A 214 17.61 -0.84 -8.51
N VAL A 215 17.00 -1.01 -9.68
CA VAL A 215 17.03 0.03 -10.74
C VAL A 215 16.42 1.34 -10.24
N LEU A 216 15.27 1.29 -9.60
CA LEU A 216 14.60 2.47 -9.07
C LEU A 216 15.41 3.14 -7.94
N MET A 217 16.04 2.37 -7.07
CA MET A 217 16.94 2.91 -6.04
C MET A 217 18.16 3.62 -6.66
N MET A 218 18.77 3.02 -7.69
CA MET A 218 19.90 3.62 -8.40
C MET A 218 19.49 4.93 -9.10
N MET A 219 18.32 4.94 -9.74
CA MET A 219 17.80 6.15 -10.41
C MET A 219 17.53 7.28 -9.40
N LYS A 220 16.92 6.97 -8.25
CA LYS A 220 16.68 7.93 -7.18
C LYS A 220 17.99 8.48 -6.59
N ALA A 221 18.98 7.62 -6.36
CA ALA A 221 20.29 8.03 -5.88
C ALA A 221 21.00 9.00 -6.87
N LYS A 222 20.90 8.71 -8.18
CA LYS A 222 21.45 9.58 -9.23
C LYS A 222 20.74 10.93 -9.29
N SER A 223 19.42 10.96 -9.19
CA SER A 223 18.62 12.20 -9.17
C SER A 223 18.94 13.07 -7.95
N ASN A 224 19.11 12.48 -6.76
CA ASN A 224 19.50 13.21 -5.57
C ASN A 224 20.92 13.79 -5.64
N ASN A 225 21.86 13.09 -6.27
CA ASN A 225 23.21 13.60 -6.47
C ASN A 225 23.23 14.78 -7.46
N GLN A 226 22.40 14.76 -8.50
CA GLN A 226 22.29 15.89 -9.43
C GLN A 226 21.68 17.14 -8.76
N LYS A 227 20.68 16.96 -7.88
CA LYS A 227 20.13 18.09 -7.11
C LYS A 227 21.13 18.68 -6.12
N LYS A 228 22.02 17.87 -5.54
CA LYS A 228 23.08 18.35 -4.63
C LYS A 228 24.22 19.05 -5.35
N SER A 229 24.52 18.69 -6.60
CA SER A 229 25.56 19.35 -7.40
C SER A 229 25.10 20.65 -8.09
N GLY A 230 23.79 20.87 -8.24
CA GLY A 230 23.24 22.09 -8.83
C GLY A 230 22.97 23.23 -7.83
N VAL A 231 22.94 22.97 -6.53
CA VAL A 231 22.71 24.00 -5.49
C VAL A 231 23.91 24.96 -5.32
N PRO A 232 25.18 24.51 -5.41
CA PRO A 232 26.33 25.44 -5.27
C PRO A 232 26.44 26.52 -6.34
N GLU A 233 25.99 26.24 -7.59
CA GLU A 233 26.07 27.24 -8.68
C GLU A 233 25.01 28.34 -8.53
N LEU A 234 23.87 28.05 -7.96
CA LEU A 234 22.81 29.05 -7.75
C LEU A 234 23.15 30.00 -6.59
N GLU A 235 23.75 29.50 -5.53
CA GLU A 235 24.20 30.29 -4.39
C GLU A 235 25.43 31.17 -4.76
N ALA A 236 26.33 30.63 -5.56
CA ALA A 236 27.49 31.41 -6.07
C ALA A 236 27.04 32.53 -7.03
N GLY A 237 26.02 32.28 -7.86
CA GLY A 237 25.44 33.29 -8.76
C GLY A 237 24.73 34.44 -8.02
N LEU A 238 24.00 34.09 -6.93
CA LEU A 238 23.32 35.09 -6.08
C LEU A 238 24.28 35.90 -5.22
N ALA A 239 25.37 35.30 -4.74
CA ALA A 239 26.40 35.99 -3.98
C ALA A 239 27.17 37.00 -4.85
N GLY A 240 27.48 36.68 -6.13
CA GLY A 240 28.12 37.60 -7.08
C GLY A 240 27.25 38.80 -7.44
N GLN A 241 25.93 38.64 -7.55
CA GLN A 241 25.01 39.75 -7.84
C GLN A 241 24.84 40.71 -6.65
N THR A 242 24.94 40.23 -5.41
CA THR A 242 24.89 41.09 -4.22
C THR A 242 26.16 41.91 -4.01
N GLU A 243 27.32 41.43 -4.42
CA GLU A 243 28.58 42.22 -4.37
C GLU A 243 28.62 43.33 -5.43
N GLU A 244 28.12 43.10 -6.65
CA GLU A 244 28.05 44.14 -7.68
C GLU A 244 27.14 45.32 -7.29
N ILE A 245 26.03 45.06 -6.62
CA ILE A 245 25.09 46.11 -6.18
C ILE A 245 25.64 46.93 -5.00
N SER A 246 26.59 46.40 -4.21
CA SER A 246 27.16 47.10 -3.07
C SER A 246 28.31 48.08 -3.45
N HIS A 247 28.81 48.01 -4.67
CA HIS A 247 29.85 48.89 -5.18
C HIS A 247 29.34 50.10 -6.00
N GLU A 248 28.02 50.18 -6.22
CA GLU A 248 27.38 51.26 -7.00
C GLU A 248 26.68 52.35 -6.15
N TYR A 249 26.89 52.37 -4.81
CA TYR A 249 26.38 53.41 -3.91
C TYR A 249 27.51 54.05 -3.09
#